data_e3299c9973636a4904dbd12de5f45aa4
#
_entry.id   e3299c9973636a4904dbd12de5f45aa4
#
_cell.length_a   1.000
_cell.length_b   1.000
_cell.length_c   1.000
_cell.angle_alpha   90.00
_cell.angle_beta   90.00
_cell.angle_gamma   90.00
#
_symmetry.space_group_name_H-M   'P 1'
#
loop_
_entity.id
_entity.type
_entity.pdbx_description
1 polymer ?
#
loop_
_entity_poly.entity_id
_entity_poly.type
_entity_poly.pdbx_seq_one_letter_code
_entity_poly.pdbx_strand_id
1 'polypeptide(L)'
;EVRAKVYIDCSYEGDLMARAGVGYSVGREDNGRYGETYNGVQLMDRHQFPDGIDPYVIEGDSSSGLLYGISPEPVEANGTADRKVQAYNYRITLTDRPGNRVEITKPDHYDPQRYELLLRLKQRQPWQSLRDVFIWNEMPNGKTDINNFGGFSTDVIGENWNYPEAGYSERERIRKFHEDYTKGLLYFIGHDPRIPDSVRHEMQRWGYPA
;
A
#
# COMPACT_ATOMS: atom_id res chain seq x y z
N GLU A 1 32.06 15.68 5.18
CA GLU A 1 32.89 14.48 4.92
C GLU A 1 32.97 13.63 6.18
N VAL A 2 32.69 12.32 6.06
CA VAL A 2 32.82 11.34 7.16
C VAL A 2 33.93 10.38 6.78
N ARG A 3 34.91 10.18 7.68
CA ARG A 3 36.02 9.23 7.49
C ARG A 3 35.97 8.15 8.56
N ALA A 4 35.90 6.88 8.15
CA ALA A 4 35.90 5.73 9.05
C ALA A 4 36.74 4.58 8.47
N LYS A 5 37.13 3.63 9.32
CA LYS A 5 37.82 2.41 8.88
C LYS A 5 36.88 1.39 8.26
N VAL A 6 35.60 1.42 8.68
CA VAL A 6 34.54 0.53 8.23
C VAL A 6 33.26 1.34 8.09
N TYR A 7 32.49 1.08 7.05
CA TYR A 7 31.17 1.62 6.84
C TYR A 7 30.16 0.45 6.80
N ILE A 8 29.03 0.63 7.46
CA ILE A 8 27.96 -0.36 7.50
C ILE A 8 26.70 0.33 6.99
N ASP A 9 26.12 -0.18 5.91
CA ASP A 9 24.84 0.27 5.39
C ASP A 9 23.73 -0.57 5.99
N CYS A 10 22.84 0.06 6.76
CA CYS A 10 21.67 -0.54 7.37
C CYS A 10 20.39 0.13 6.87
N SER A 11 20.44 0.84 5.75
CA SER A 11 19.25 1.42 5.11
C SER A 11 18.45 0.35 4.33
N TYR A 12 17.21 0.66 4.00
CA TYR A 12 16.36 -0.23 3.20
C TYR A 12 16.84 -0.32 1.74
N GLU A 13 17.25 0.79 1.16
CA GLU A 13 17.60 0.89 -0.25
C GLU A 13 19.08 0.57 -0.54
N GLY A 14 19.93 0.54 0.48
CA GLY A 14 21.35 0.27 0.29
C GLY A 14 22.11 1.36 -0.49
N ASP A 15 21.73 2.63 -0.36
CA ASP A 15 22.30 3.74 -1.12
C ASP A 15 23.81 3.89 -0.92
N LEU A 16 24.31 3.66 0.30
CA LEU A 16 25.74 3.73 0.57
C LEU A 16 26.49 2.60 -0.13
N MET A 17 25.91 1.39 -0.09
CA MET A 17 26.45 0.21 -0.77
C MET A 17 26.56 0.47 -2.29
N ALA A 18 25.47 0.96 -2.92
CA ALA A 18 25.46 1.29 -4.33
C ALA A 18 26.50 2.35 -4.71
N ARG A 19 26.61 3.43 -3.92
CA ARG A 19 27.57 4.51 -4.14
C ARG A 19 29.01 4.09 -3.89
N ALA A 20 29.23 3.06 -3.08
CA ALA A 20 30.55 2.46 -2.88
C ALA A 20 30.98 1.54 -4.04
N GLY A 21 30.13 1.33 -5.05
CA GLY A 21 30.43 0.48 -6.20
C GLY A 21 30.32 -1.01 -5.92
N VAL A 22 29.64 -1.41 -4.83
CA VAL A 22 29.35 -2.82 -4.55
C VAL A 22 28.27 -3.30 -5.52
N GLY A 23 28.45 -4.48 -6.11
CA GLY A 23 27.47 -5.09 -7.02
C GLY A 23 26.19 -5.47 -6.25
N TYR A 24 25.03 -5.19 -6.84
CA TYR A 24 23.72 -5.51 -6.28
C TYR A 24 22.72 -5.83 -7.38
N SER A 25 21.55 -6.34 -6.99
CA SER A 25 20.39 -6.55 -7.86
C SER A 25 19.17 -5.90 -7.26
N VAL A 26 18.23 -5.45 -8.10
CA VAL A 26 16.92 -4.95 -7.70
C VAL A 26 15.84 -5.78 -8.39
N GLY A 27 14.78 -6.11 -7.66
CA GLY A 27 13.70 -6.96 -8.13
C GLY A 27 13.75 -8.35 -7.50
N ARG A 28 12.99 -9.28 -8.07
CA ARG A 28 12.88 -10.65 -7.57
C ARG A 28 13.68 -11.61 -8.47
N GLU A 29 14.51 -12.45 -7.84
CA GLU A 29 15.27 -13.45 -8.56
C GLU A 29 14.37 -14.63 -8.96
N ASP A 30 14.80 -15.35 -10.00
CA ASP A 30 14.25 -16.65 -10.37
C ASP A 30 14.61 -17.73 -9.33
N ASN A 31 13.68 -18.67 -9.10
CA ASN A 31 13.90 -19.79 -8.19
C ASN A 31 15.16 -20.61 -8.50
N GLY A 32 15.52 -20.73 -9.77
CA GLY A 32 16.68 -21.50 -10.20
C GLY A 32 18.02 -20.83 -9.89
N ARG A 33 18.05 -19.50 -9.70
CA ARG A 33 19.31 -18.76 -9.53
C ARG A 33 20.12 -19.21 -8.32
N TYR A 34 19.46 -19.48 -7.21
CA TYR A 34 20.11 -19.93 -5.97
C TYR A 34 19.52 -21.26 -5.44
N GLY A 35 18.69 -21.94 -6.25
CA GLY A 35 18.04 -23.19 -5.87
C GLY A 35 16.97 -22.99 -4.77
N GLU A 36 16.32 -21.84 -4.73
CA GLU A 36 15.27 -21.49 -3.75
C GLU A 36 13.87 -21.78 -4.31
N THR A 37 12.86 -21.81 -3.43
CA THR A 37 11.49 -22.22 -3.79
C THR A 37 10.51 -21.07 -3.89
N TYR A 38 10.76 -19.97 -3.17
CA TYR A 38 9.81 -18.86 -2.99
C TYR A 38 10.33 -17.52 -3.51
N ASN A 39 11.17 -17.55 -4.53
CA ASN A 39 11.61 -16.34 -5.23
C ASN A 39 10.68 -15.99 -6.39
N GLY A 40 10.90 -14.82 -6.98
CA GLY A 40 10.17 -14.37 -8.15
C GLY A 40 8.67 -14.18 -7.90
N VAL A 41 7.88 -14.42 -8.94
CA VAL A 41 6.41 -14.43 -8.86
C VAL A 41 5.95 -15.56 -7.97
N GLN A 42 5.03 -15.27 -7.04
CA GLN A 42 4.42 -16.26 -6.15
C GLN A 42 2.93 -16.00 -6.04
N LEU A 43 2.11 -16.95 -6.48
CA LEU A 43 0.68 -16.95 -6.24
C LEU A 43 0.39 -17.73 -4.97
N MET A 44 -0.07 -17.03 -3.94
CA MET A 44 -0.41 -17.60 -2.63
C MET A 44 -1.83 -17.20 -2.25
N ASP A 45 -2.52 -18.04 -1.47
CA ASP A 45 -3.87 -17.76 -0.95
C ASP A 45 -3.83 -16.78 0.24
N ARG A 46 -3.07 -15.69 0.07
CA ARG A 46 -2.91 -14.64 1.10
C ARG A 46 -2.86 -13.27 0.42
N HIS A 47 -3.46 -12.27 1.08
CA HIS A 47 -3.47 -10.88 0.62
C HIS A 47 -3.99 -10.70 -0.82
N GLN A 48 -4.91 -11.56 -1.23
CA GLN A 48 -5.52 -11.54 -2.55
C GLN A 48 -6.99 -11.13 -2.47
N PHE A 49 -7.52 -10.71 -3.60
CA PHE A 49 -8.96 -10.56 -3.75
C PHE A 49 -9.62 -11.94 -3.83
N PRO A 50 -10.84 -12.11 -3.24
CA PRO A 50 -11.63 -13.30 -3.50
C PRO A 50 -12.04 -13.35 -4.98
N ASP A 51 -12.33 -14.56 -5.46
CA ASP A 51 -12.81 -14.76 -6.81
C ASP A 51 -14.11 -14.00 -7.10
N GLY A 52 -14.25 -13.53 -8.36
CA GLY A 52 -15.45 -12.86 -8.83
C GLY A 52 -15.54 -11.37 -8.47
N ILE A 53 -14.45 -10.74 -8.08
CA ILE A 53 -14.36 -9.27 -8.05
C ILE A 53 -14.20 -8.77 -9.49
N ASP A 54 -15.15 -7.98 -9.95
CA ASP A 54 -15.11 -7.40 -11.29
C ASP A 54 -14.02 -6.33 -11.39
N PRO A 55 -13.08 -6.41 -12.37
CA PRO A 55 -11.94 -5.51 -12.48
C PRO A 55 -12.21 -4.27 -13.35
N TYR A 56 -13.37 -4.16 -13.98
CA TYR A 56 -13.65 -3.14 -14.99
C TYR A 56 -14.29 -1.87 -14.41
N VAL A 57 -14.08 -0.73 -15.05
CA VAL A 57 -14.66 0.56 -14.65
C VAL A 57 -16.19 0.46 -14.64
N ILE A 58 -16.79 -0.08 -15.70
CA ILE A 58 -18.21 -0.45 -15.73
C ILE A 58 -18.30 -1.95 -15.51
N GLU A 59 -19.01 -2.35 -14.47
CA GLU A 59 -19.14 -3.75 -14.08
C GLU A 59 -19.67 -4.61 -15.24
N GLY A 60 -18.98 -5.70 -15.56
CA GLY A 60 -19.29 -6.60 -16.67
C GLY A 60 -18.90 -6.13 -18.05
N ASP A 61 -18.36 -4.91 -18.21
CA ASP A 61 -17.94 -4.37 -19.50
C ASP A 61 -16.42 -4.24 -19.61
N SER A 62 -15.78 -5.22 -20.25
CA SER A 62 -14.32 -5.21 -20.47
C SER A 62 -13.82 -4.08 -21.37
N SER A 63 -14.69 -3.47 -22.18
CA SER A 63 -14.33 -2.34 -23.03
C SER A 63 -14.21 -1.02 -22.27
N SER A 64 -14.74 -0.94 -21.06
CA SER A 64 -14.71 0.25 -20.20
C SER A 64 -13.33 0.53 -19.56
N GLY A 65 -12.36 -0.39 -19.71
CA GLY A 65 -11.05 -0.30 -19.10
C GLY A 65 -10.99 -0.89 -17.69
N LEU A 66 -9.79 -0.94 -17.12
CA LEU A 66 -9.54 -1.51 -15.80
C LEU A 66 -9.65 -0.46 -14.70
N LEU A 67 -10.15 -0.87 -13.55
CA LEU A 67 -10.11 -0.06 -12.33
C LEU A 67 -8.67 0.24 -11.90
N TYR A 68 -8.50 1.36 -11.20
CA TYR A 68 -7.20 1.72 -10.62
C TYR A 68 -6.65 0.58 -9.73
N GLY A 69 -5.37 0.27 -9.91
CA GLY A 69 -4.67 -0.79 -9.18
C GLY A 69 -4.74 -2.17 -9.84
N ILE A 70 -5.48 -2.33 -10.93
CA ILE A 70 -5.51 -3.57 -11.72
C ILE A 70 -4.48 -3.50 -12.84
N SER A 71 -3.55 -4.44 -12.89
CA SER A 71 -2.59 -4.57 -13.98
C SER A 71 -3.21 -5.25 -15.20
N PRO A 72 -2.98 -4.75 -16.42
CA PRO A 72 -3.34 -5.45 -17.65
C PRO A 72 -2.39 -6.60 -17.99
N GLU A 73 -1.26 -6.70 -17.31
CA GLU A 73 -0.26 -7.72 -17.58
C GLU A 73 -0.70 -9.09 -17.07
N PRO A 74 -0.45 -10.17 -17.81
CA PRO A 74 -0.68 -11.52 -17.33
C PRO A 74 0.23 -11.81 -16.12
N VAL A 75 -0.23 -12.71 -15.27
CA VAL A 75 0.58 -13.20 -14.15
C VAL A 75 1.51 -14.28 -14.68
N GLU A 76 2.80 -14.10 -14.47
CA GLU A 76 3.83 -15.08 -14.85
C GLU A 76 3.77 -16.34 -13.96
N ALA A 77 4.43 -17.39 -14.39
CA ALA A 77 4.53 -18.63 -13.62
C ALA A 77 5.27 -18.41 -12.28
N ASN A 78 4.90 -19.19 -11.28
CA ASN A 78 5.58 -19.16 -9.99
C ASN A 78 7.09 -19.39 -10.13
N GLY A 79 7.89 -18.58 -9.46
CA GLY A 79 9.34 -18.63 -9.50
C GLY A 79 9.98 -17.85 -10.64
N THR A 80 9.21 -17.19 -11.50
CA THR A 80 9.74 -16.33 -12.57
C THR A 80 10.30 -15.02 -12.00
N ALA A 81 11.53 -14.66 -12.41
CA ALA A 81 12.15 -13.39 -12.02
C ALA A 81 11.43 -12.18 -12.64
N ASP A 82 11.44 -11.07 -11.93
CA ASP A 82 11.04 -9.77 -12.47
C ASP A 82 11.78 -8.60 -11.76
N ARG A 83 11.48 -7.37 -12.16
CA ARG A 83 12.06 -6.17 -11.54
C ARG A 83 11.16 -5.53 -10.47
N LYS A 84 10.09 -6.20 -10.08
CA LYS A 84 9.15 -5.70 -9.09
C LYS A 84 9.74 -5.87 -7.69
N VAL A 85 9.43 -4.92 -6.81
CA VAL A 85 9.82 -4.98 -5.40
C VAL A 85 8.57 -5.00 -4.53
N GLN A 86 8.72 -5.42 -3.27
CA GLN A 86 7.64 -5.42 -2.30
C GLN A 86 6.99 -4.04 -2.21
N ALA A 87 5.67 -3.99 -2.10
CA ALA A 87 4.95 -2.76 -1.86
C ALA A 87 5.39 -2.08 -0.56
N TYR A 88 5.46 -0.75 -0.57
CA TYR A 88 5.77 0.06 0.60
C TYR A 88 4.48 0.55 1.25
N ASN A 89 4.41 0.39 2.55
CA ASN A 89 3.29 0.91 3.33
C ASN A 89 3.64 2.30 3.88
N TYR A 90 2.80 3.29 3.59
CA TYR A 90 2.86 4.58 4.26
C TYR A 90 2.13 4.48 5.60
N ARG A 91 2.87 4.10 6.66
CA ARG A 91 2.30 3.88 7.99
C ARG A 91 1.79 5.18 8.59
N ILE A 92 0.56 5.16 9.08
CA ILE A 92 -0.07 6.31 9.75
C ILE A 92 -0.48 5.90 11.15
N THR A 93 -0.14 6.76 12.11
CA THR A 93 -0.68 6.71 13.47
C THR A 93 -1.87 7.65 13.55
N LEU A 94 -2.97 7.18 14.11
CA LEU A 94 -4.15 8.00 14.44
C LEU A 94 -4.37 8.04 15.94
N THR A 95 -5.19 9.00 16.37
CA THR A 95 -5.64 9.14 17.75
C THR A 95 -7.13 9.47 17.81
N ASP A 96 -7.81 8.99 18.85
CA ASP A 96 -9.20 9.32 19.15
C ASP A 96 -9.33 10.36 20.29
N ARG A 97 -8.20 10.85 20.82
CA ARG A 97 -8.19 11.82 21.95
C ARG A 97 -8.54 13.22 21.46
N PRO A 98 -9.68 13.82 21.88
CA PRO A 98 -10.15 15.10 21.36
C PRO A 98 -9.12 16.23 21.45
N GLY A 99 -8.34 16.29 22.54
CA GLY A 99 -7.31 17.33 22.76
C GLY A 99 -6.02 17.16 21.93
N ASN A 100 -5.87 16.06 21.21
CA ASN A 100 -4.69 15.76 20.40
C ASN A 100 -5.05 15.31 18.97
N ARG A 101 -6.30 15.49 18.57
CA ARG A 101 -6.83 15.01 17.30
C ARG A 101 -6.96 16.13 16.28
N VAL A 102 -6.25 16.00 15.17
CA VAL A 102 -6.45 16.80 13.96
C VAL A 102 -7.33 16.00 13.00
N GLU A 103 -8.37 16.63 12.50
CA GLU A 103 -9.36 16.01 11.63
C GLU A 103 -8.71 15.48 10.33
N ILE A 104 -9.19 14.32 9.84
CA ILE A 104 -8.82 13.79 8.54
C ILE A 104 -9.60 14.56 7.48
N THR A 105 -8.91 15.47 6.82
CA THR A 105 -9.49 16.30 5.75
C THR A 105 -9.22 15.71 4.38
N LYS A 106 -10.00 16.14 3.40
CA LYS A 106 -9.81 15.75 1.99
C LYS A 106 -8.44 16.22 1.49
N PRO A 107 -7.55 15.29 1.03
CA PRO A 107 -6.25 15.70 0.45
C PRO A 107 -6.43 16.45 -0.88
N ASP A 108 -5.44 17.27 -1.25
CA ASP A 108 -5.48 18.10 -2.47
C ASP A 108 -5.63 17.27 -3.75
N HIS A 109 -4.99 16.11 -3.82
CA HIS A 109 -5.02 15.20 -4.99
C HIS A 109 -5.95 14.00 -4.78
N TYR A 110 -7.03 14.19 -3.99
CA TYR A 110 -8.01 13.15 -3.74
C TYR A 110 -8.79 12.79 -5.01
N ASP A 111 -8.78 11.50 -5.32
CA ASP A 111 -9.58 10.91 -6.38
C ASP A 111 -10.33 9.68 -5.84
N PRO A 112 -11.67 9.73 -5.70
CA PRO A 112 -12.44 8.61 -5.17
C PRO A 112 -12.40 7.36 -6.07
N GLN A 113 -12.10 7.50 -7.35
CA GLN A 113 -12.01 6.37 -8.28
C GLN A 113 -10.86 5.42 -7.91
N ARG A 114 -9.82 5.90 -7.23
CA ARG A 114 -8.73 5.06 -6.71
C ARG A 114 -9.18 4.02 -5.70
N TYR A 115 -10.36 4.19 -5.11
CA TYR A 115 -10.89 3.32 -4.05
C TYR A 115 -12.11 2.52 -4.51
N GLU A 116 -12.45 2.55 -5.80
CA GLU A 116 -13.61 1.83 -6.34
C GLU A 116 -13.47 0.32 -6.16
N LEU A 117 -12.28 -0.21 -6.37
CA LEU A 117 -11.98 -1.63 -6.16
C LEU A 117 -12.23 -2.09 -4.71
N LEU A 118 -12.04 -1.19 -3.74
CA LEU A 118 -12.36 -1.43 -2.35
C LEU A 118 -13.88 -1.64 -2.13
N LEU A 119 -14.72 -0.87 -2.83
CA LEU A 119 -16.18 -1.05 -2.78
C LEU A 119 -16.61 -2.38 -3.40
N ARG A 120 -15.96 -2.80 -4.50
CA ARG A 120 -16.19 -4.13 -5.11
C ARG A 120 -15.84 -5.24 -4.13
N LEU A 121 -14.73 -5.12 -3.42
CA LEU A 121 -14.34 -6.05 -2.36
C LEU A 121 -15.38 -6.11 -1.25
N LYS A 122 -15.86 -4.94 -0.79
CA LYS A 122 -16.89 -4.84 0.24
C LYS A 122 -18.19 -5.56 -0.12
N GLN A 123 -18.57 -5.58 -1.38
CA GLN A 123 -19.77 -6.31 -1.83
C GLN A 123 -19.65 -7.84 -1.59
N ARG A 124 -18.42 -8.37 -1.69
CA ARG A 124 -18.11 -9.78 -1.45
C ARG A 124 -17.77 -10.08 0.00
N GLN A 125 -17.15 -9.13 0.69
CA GLN A 125 -16.73 -9.23 2.09
C GLN A 125 -17.28 -8.02 2.86
N PRO A 126 -18.53 -8.06 3.32
CA PRO A 126 -19.15 -6.94 4.03
C PRO A 126 -18.38 -6.56 5.29
N TRP A 127 -18.21 -5.25 5.52
CA TRP A 127 -17.52 -4.73 6.70
C TRP A 127 -18.50 -4.38 7.82
N GLN A 128 -18.04 -4.53 9.05
CA GLN A 128 -18.72 -4.11 10.25
C GLN A 128 -17.93 -3.06 11.03
N SER A 129 -16.60 -3.05 10.85
CA SER A 129 -15.66 -2.20 11.57
C SER A 129 -14.43 -1.88 10.73
N LEU A 130 -13.59 -0.96 11.20
CA LEU A 130 -12.28 -0.66 10.58
C LEU A 130 -11.32 -1.85 10.60
N ARG A 131 -11.52 -2.83 11.49
CA ARG A 131 -10.70 -4.06 11.57
C ARG A 131 -10.97 -5.02 10.39
N ASP A 132 -12.04 -4.81 9.65
CA ASP A 132 -12.32 -5.55 8.41
C ASP A 132 -11.61 -4.94 7.19
N VAL A 133 -10.98 -3.79 7.36
CA VAL A 133 -10.26 -3.04 6.31
C VAL A 133 -8.76 -2.97 6.58
N PHE A 134 -8.38 -2.90 7.86
CA PHE A 134 -7.00 -2.72 8.30
C PHE A 134 -6.61 -3.70 9.42
N ILE A 135 -5.33 -4.02 9.49
CA ILE A 135 -4.75 -4.47 10.77
C ILE A 135 -4.70 -3.24 11.66
N TRP A 136 -5.59 -3.23 12.66
CA TRP A 136 -5.79 -2.09 13.54
C TRP A 136 -5.33 -2.43 14.96
N ASN A 137 -4.13 -1.97 15.30
CA ASN A 137 -3.57 -2.18 16.63
C ASN A 137 -3.72 -0.91 17.48
N GLU A 138 -4.34 -1.06 18.63
CA GLU A 138 -4.40 0.01 19.62
C GLU A 138 -3.09 0.05 20.41
N MET A 139 -2.53 1.24 20.49
CA MET A 139 -1.27 1.52 21.17
C MET A 139 -1.51 2.34 22.44
N PRO A 140 -0.59 2.33 23.39
CA PRO A 140 -0.69 3.19 24.58
C PRO A 140 -0.95 4.65 24.22
N ASN A 141 -1.64 5.37 25.11
CA ASN A 141 -1.97 6.79 24.97
C ASN A 141 -3.00 7.11 23.87
N GLY A 142 -3.90 6.19 23.53
CA GLY A 142 -4.98 6.41 22.56
C GLY A 142 -4.45 6.65 21.14
N LYS A 143 -3.39 5.94 20.78
CA LYS A 143 -2.83 5.91 19.42
C LYS A 143 -3.10 4.58 18.75
N THR A 144 -2.92 4.55 17.43
CA THR A 144 -3.00 3.32 16.64
C THR A 144 -1.70 3.07 15.90
N ASP A 145 -1.49 1.81 15.55
CA ASP A 145 -0.60 1.38 14.49
C ASP A 145 -1.43 0.66 13.43
N ILE A 146 -1.51 1.24 12.24
CA ILE A 146 -2.36 0.76 11.15
C ILE A 146 -1.47 0.13 10.09
N ASN A 147 -1.84 -1.08 9.66
CA ASN A 147 -1.14 -1.80 8.61
C ASN A 147 -2.13 -2.35 7.58
N ASN A 148 -1.61 -2.87 6.48
CA ASN A 148 -2.38 -3.48 5.40
C ASN A 148 -3.17 -4.71 5.88
N PHE A 149 -4.31 -4.95 5.22
CA PHE A 149 -5.12 -6.14 5.42
C PHE A 149 -5.79 -6.54 4.10
N GLY A 150 -5.61 -7.79 3.70
CA GLY A 150 -6.28 -8.33 2.51
C GLY A 150 -5.72 -7.83 1.18
N GLY A 151 -6.55 -7.89 0.15
CA GLY A 151 -6.16 -7.56 -1.23
C GLY A 151 -6.13 -6.06 -1.54
N PHE A 152 -6.86 -5.25 -0.76
CA PHE A 152 -6.89 -3.78 -0.87
C PHE A 152 -6.54 -3.16 0.47
N SER A 153 -5.57 -2.27 0.49
CA SER A 153 -5.02 -1.76 1.75
C SER A 153 -4.27 -0.44 1.60
N THR A 154 -3.48 -0.11 2.63
CA THR A 154 -2.53 1.02 2.62
C THR A 154 -1.28 0.78 1.78
N ASP A 155 -1.07 -0.45 1.29
CA ASP A 155 -0.01 -0.75 0.34
C ASP A 155 -0.49 -0.41 -1.08
N VAL A 156 0.23 0.48 -1.76
CA VAL A 156 -0.08 0.84 -3.15
C VAL A 156 0.81 0.01 -4.06
N ILE A 157 0.40 -1.24 -4.30
CA ILE A 157 1.22 -2.20 -5.06
C ILE A 157 1.54 -1.65 -6.45
N GLY A 158 2.82 -1.65 -6.80
CA GLY A 158 3.32 -1.20 -8.09
C GLY A 158 3.86 0.23 -8.12
N GLU A 159 3.38 1.11 -7.27
CA GLU A 159 3.73 2.54 -7.31
C GLU A 159 5.14 2.87 -6.75
N ASN A 160 5.80 1.88 -6.13
CA ASN A 160 7.14 2.03 -5.58
C ASN A 160 8.23 1.22 -6.31
N TRP A 161 7.92 0.55 -7.41
CA TRP A 161 8.88 -0.34 -8.07
C TRP A 161 10.17 0.37 -8.52
N ASN A 162 10.08 1.63 -8.88
CA ASN A 162 11.22 2.44 -9.26
C ASN A 162 11.96 3.08 -8.07
N TYR A 163 11.39 3.02 -6.85
CA TYR A 163 11.91 3.74 -5.68
C TYR A 163 13.36 3.38 -5.33
N PRO A 164 13.77 2.09 -5.32
CA PRO A 164 15.14 1.73 -4.89
C PRO A 164 16.24 2.39 -5.71
N GLU A 165 16.09 2.49 -7.03
CA GLU A 165 17.09 3.08 -7.93
C GLU A 165 16.80 4.55 -8.30
N ALA A 166 15.73 5.13 -7.77
CA ALA A 166 15.36 6.50 -8.06
C ALA A 166 16.25 7.53 -7.38
N GLY A 167 16.41 8.68 -8.03
CA GLY A 167 16.99 9.87 -7.40
C GLY A 167 16.05 10.48 -6.34
N TYR A 168 16.58 11.35 -5.48
CA TYR A 168 15.82 11.93 -4.35
C TYR A 168 14.54 12.63 -4.76
N SER A 169 14.52 13.36 -5.86
CA SER A 169 13.30 14.04 -6.35
C SER A 169 12.19 13.06 -6.73
N GLU A 170 12.53 11.95 -7.37
CA GLU A 170 11.58 10.92 -7.75
C GLU A 170 11.10 10.15 -6.51
N ARG A 171 12.00 9.81 -5.59
CA ARG A 171 11.61 9.20 -4.30
C ARG A 171 10.64 10.08 -3.52
N GLU A 172 10.87 11.40 -3.51
CA GLU A 172 9.96 12.33 -2.84
C GLU A 172 8.58 12.38 -3.53
N ARG A 173 8.54 12.32 -4.88
CA ARG A 173 7.29 12.21 -5.62
C ARG A 173 6.53 10.92 -5.27
N ILE A 174 7.22 9.80 -5.22
CA ILE A 174 6.63 8.48 -4.85
C ILE A 174 6.15 8.54 -3.39
N ARG A 175 6.94 9.07 -2.47
CA ARG A 175 6.56 9.23 -1.06
C ARG A 175 5.29 10.07 -0.92
N LYS A 176 5.25 11.22 -1.60
CA LYS A 176 4.08 12.11 -1.57
C LYS A 176 2.83 11.45 -2.15
N PHE A 177 2.99 10.68 -3.21
CA PHE A 177 1.89 9.90 -3.78
C PHE A 177 1.33 8.89 -2.77
N HIS A 178 2.18 8.13 -2.07
CA HIS A 178 1.76 7.17 -1.04
C HIS A 178 1.06 7.88 0.13
N GLU A 179 1.57 9.04 0.53
CA GLU A 179 0.93 9.89 1.54
C GLU A 179 -0.49 10.29 1.13
N ASP A 180 -0.64 10.84 -0.08
CA ASP A 180 -1.93 11.32 -0.59
C ASP A 180 -2.91 10.16 -0.79
N TYR A 181 -2.44 9.01 -1.27
CA TYR A 181 -3.25 7.81 -1.40
C TYR A 181 -3.76 7.33 -0.03
N THR A 182 -2.87 7.19 0.96
CA THR A 182 -3.25 6.67 2.27
C THR A 182 -4.16 7.64 3.02
N LYS A 183 -3.87 8.94 2.99
CA LYS A 183 -4.76 9.97 3.55
C LYS A 183 -6.11 10.00 2.85
N GLY A 184 -6.11 9.86 1.53
CA GLY A 184 -7.32 9.78 0.72
C GLY A 184 -8.16 8.54 1.02
N LEU A 185 -7.54 7.40 1.28
CA LEU A 185 -8.23 6.17 1.70
C LEU A 185 -8.94 6.36 3.04
N LEU A 186 -8.28 6.96 4.03
CA LEU A 186 -8.88 7.25 5.33
C LEU A 186 -10.06 8.23 5.18
N TYR A 187 -9.88 9.27 4.36
CA TYR A 187 -10.95 10.22 4.05
C TYR A 187 -12.12 9.53 3.34
N PHE A 188 -11.86 8.70 2.34
CA PHE A 188 -12.87 7.94 1.61
C PHE A 188 -13.70 7.06 2.54
N ILE A 189 -13.05 6.29 3.41
CA ILE A 189 -13.74 5.42 4.38
C ILE A 189 -14.62 6.23 5.33
N GLY A 190 -14.18 7.40 5.73
CA GLY A 190 -14.93 8.27 6.64
C GLY A 190 -16.07 9.06 5.98
N HIS A 191 -16.10 9.23 4.64
CA HIS A 191 -16.99 10.19 4.01
C HIS A 191 -17.78 9.67 2.81
N ASP A 192 -17.35 8.59 2.13
CA ASP A 192 -18.08 8.09 0.98
C ASP A 192 -19.42 7.46 1.43
N PRO A 193 -20.57 7.89 0.88
CA PRO A 193 -21.88 7.41 1.32
C PRO A 193 -22.12 5.92 1.02
N ARG A 194 -21.32 5.28 0.19
CA ARG A 194 -21.38 3.85 -0.12
C ARG A 194 -20.72 2.97 0.95
N ILE A 195 -19.95 3.58 1.86
CA ILE A 195 -19.39 2.90 3.04
C ILE A 195 -20.48 2.79 4.12
N PRO A 196 -20.59 1.64 4.84
CA PRO A 196 -21.56 1.50 5.92
C PRO A 196 -21.44 2.60 6.98
N ASP A 197 -22.57 3.09 7.45
CA ASP A 197 -22.63 4.20 8.42
C ASP A 197 -21.81 3.90 9.69
N SER A 198 -21.84 2.67 10.18
CA SER A 198 -21.08 2.25 11.35
C SER A 198 -19.58 2.43 11.15
N VAL A 199 -19.07 2.02 9.98
CA VAL A 199 -17.64 2.12 9.63
C VAL A 199 -17.23 3.58 9.39
N ARG A 200 -18.09 4.37 8.70
CA ARG A 200 -17.86 5.80 8.50
C ARG A 200 -17.75 6.55 9.84
N HIS A 201 -18.72 6.34 10.72
CA HIS A 201 -18.74 6.99 12.04
C HIS A 201 -17.56 6.54 12.92
N GLU A 202 -17.17 5.25 12.81
CA GLU A 202 -15.97 4.76 13.50
C GLU A 202 -14.72 5.49 12.97
N MET A 203 -14.56 5.63 11.64
CA MET A 203 -13.42 6.35 11.04
C MET A 203 -13.38 7.83 11.45
N GLN A 204 -14.53 8.51 11.50
CA GLN A 204 -14.65 9.92 11.89
C GLN A 204 -14.28 10.19 13.35
N ARG A 205 -14.24 9.18 14.21
CA ARG A 205 -13.76 9.31 15.58
C ARG A 205 -12.25 9.49 15.67
N TRP A 206 -11.52 9.06 14.64
CA TRP A 206 -10.07 9.10 14.59
C TRP A 206 -9.57 10.30 13.80
N GLY A 207 -8.34 10.72 14.09
CA GLY A 207 -7.66 11.80 13.39
C GLY A 207 -6.15 11.70 13.57
N TYR A 208 -5.42 12.59 12.92
CA TYR A 208 -3.96 12.64 13.08
C TYR A 208 -3.60 13.20 14.46
N PRO A 209 -2.52 12.72 15.10
CA PRO A 209 -1.97 13.38 16.27
C PRO A 209 -1.50 14.79 15.92
N ALA A 210 -1.76 15.77 16.80
CA ALA A 210 -1.30 17.15 16.67
C ALA A 210 0.22 17.28 16.87
#